data_e0720cff10613a6aef92296738c120c9
#
_entry.id   e0720cff10613a6aef92296738c120c9
#
_cell.length_a   1.000
_cell.length_b   1.000
_cell.length_c   1.000
_cell.angle_alpha   90.00
_cell.angle_beta   90.00
_cell.angle_gamma   90.00
#
_symmetry.space_group_name_H-M   'P 1'
#
loop_
_entity.id
_entity.type
_entity.pdbx_description
1 polymer ?
#
loop_
_entity_poly.entity_id
_entity_poly.type
_entity_poly.pdbx_seq_one_letter_code
_entity_poly.pdbx_strand_id
1 'polypeptide(L)'
;MFPVFRLKKQSVKRKTVVFLGSSVTKGFAAHNNSFAEYIAKKDSCTCIKEAVNGTTLIDNGEDSYIERMRDRLDPKQQVDLFICQLSTNDATRNSPLGEISESRDLESFDVETVCGAIEYIIAYAKETWHCPVMFYTNPQYDSKPYAKMVEALLKIQEKWQIGVIDFWNDEQI
;
A
#
# COMPACT_ATOMS: atom_id res chain seq x y z
N MET A 1 -1.96 -27.71 1.89
CA MET A 1 -3.28 -27.23 1.44
C MET A 1 -3.52 -25.89 2.14
N PHE A 2 -3.24 -24.78 1.49
CA PHE A 2 -3.40 -23.44 2.06
C PHE A 2 -4.86 -23.04 1.97
N PRO A 3 -5.45 -22.45 3.03
CA PRO A 3 -6.83 -21.98 2.95
C PRO A 3 -6.88 -20.80 1.96
N VAL A 4 -7.55 -21.03 0.83
CA VAL A 4 -7.94 -19.96 -0.06
C VAL A 4 -8.93 -19.08 0.69
N PHE A 5 -8.49 -17.93 1.20
CA PHE A 5 -9.39 -16.91 1.70
C PHE A 5 -10.25 -16.43 0.53
N ARG A 6 -11.41 -17.02 0.37
CA ARG A 6 -12.48 -16.44 -0.44
C ARG A 6 -12.90 -15.15 0.24
N LEU A 7 -12.33 -14.03 -0.19
CA LEU A 7 -12.93 -12.73 0.05
C LEU A 7 -14.37 -12.83 -0.44
N LYS A 8 -15.33 -12.83 0.48
CA LYS A 8 -16.74 -12.62 0.10
C LYS A 8 -16.74 -11.36 -0.75
N LYS A 9 -17.34 -11.44 -1.95
CA LYS A 9 -17.57 -10.29 -2.83
C LYS A 9 -18.38 -9.23 -2.06
N GLN A 10 -17.72 -8.45 -1.21
CA GLN A 10 -18.33 -7.26 -0.63
C GLN A 10 -18.22 -6.17 -1.70
N SER A 11 -19.36 -5.72 -2.15
CA SER A 11 -19.43 -4.59 -3.07
C SER A 11 -18.81 -3.37 -2.43
N VAL A 12 -17.83 -2.74 -3.08
CA VAL A 12 -17.27 -1.44 -2.68
C VAL A 12 -18.20 -0.26 -2.99
N LYS A 13 -19.40 -0.56 -3.52
CA LYS A 13 -20.40 0.44 -3.87
C LYS A 13 -20.77 1.30 -2.65
N ARG A 14 -20.70 2.62 -2.81
CA ARG A 14 -20.92 3.63 -1.76
C ARG A 14 -19.95 3.56 -0.58
N LYS A 15 -18.78 2.95 -0.79
CA LYS A 15 -17.71 2.87 0.19
C LYS A 15 -16.69 3.97 -0.05
N THR A 16 -15.96 4.35 0.98
CA THR A 16 -14.82 5.25 0.86
C THR A 16 -13.54 4.43 0.84
N VAL A 17 -12.78 4.56 -0.23
CA VAL A 17 -11.51 3.85 -0.45
C VAL A 17 -10.39 4.86 -0.52
N VAL A 18 -9.38 4.70 0.32
CA VAL A 18 -8.14 5.49 0.26
C VAL A 18 -7.11 4.74 -0.58
N PHE A 19 -6.46 5.46 -1.48
CA PHE A 19 -5.32 4.97 -2.25
C PHE A 19 -4.09 5.81 -1.90
N LEU A 20 -3.07 5.18 -1.34
CA LEU A 20 -1.78 5.78 -1.04
C LEU A 20 -0.71 5.22 -1.97
N GLY A 21 0.06 6.10 -2.63
CA GLY A 21 1.08 5.61 -3.55
C GLY A 21 1.93 6.68 -4.22
N SER A 22 2.57 6.28 -5.31
CA SER A 22 3.40 7.15 -6.13
C SER A 22 2.86 7.28 -7.56
N SER A 23 3.73 7.29 -8.56
CA SER A 23 3.38 7.55 -9.97
C SER A 23 2.36 6.56 -10.56
N VAL A 24 2.42 5.30 -10.17
CA VAL A 24 1.46 4.28 -10.65
C VAL A 24 0.07 4.54 -10.08
N THR A 25 -0.04 4.76 -8.77
CA THR A 25 -1.31 5.14 -8.12
C THR A 25 -1.84 6.45 -8.67
N LYS A 26 -0.96 7.41 -8.96
CA LYS A 26 -1.33 8.70 -9.55
C LYS A 26 -1.88 8.58 -10.96
N GLY A 27 -1.41 7.60 -11.75
CA GLY A 27 -1.70 7.49 -13.17
C GLY A 27 -0.88 8.45 -14.01
N PHE A 28 0.41 8.63 -13.67
CA PHE A 28 1.30 9.61 -14.32
C PHE A 28 1.32 9.51 -15.85
N ALA A 29 1.42 8.28 -16.39
CA ALA A 29 1.43 8.04 -17.83
C ALA A 29 0.04 8.17 -18.49
N ALA A 30 -1.03 8.36 -17.72
CA ALA A 30 -2.41 8.39 -18.17
C ALA A 30 -3.12 9.70 -17.74
N HIS A 31 -2.42 10.82 -17.80
CA HIS A 31 -2.94 12.15 -17.43
C HIS A 31 -3.59 12.18 -16.03
N ASN A 32 -2.97 11.52 -15.05
CA ASN A 32 -3.44 11.37 -13.68
C ASN A 32 -4.76 10.57 -13.53
N ASN A 33 -5.14 9.80 -14.54
CA ASN A 33 -6.22 8.82 -14.45
C ASN A 33 -5.62 7.44 -14.22
N SER A 34 -5.87 6.87 -13.06
CA SER A 34 -5.41 5.54 -12.69
C SER A 34 -6.58 4.58 -12.54
N PHE A 35 -6.28 3.37 -12.10
CA PHE A 35 -7.31 2.41 -11.71
C PHE A 35 -8.20 2.93 -10.57
N ALA A 36 -7.73 3.88 -9.73
CA ALA A 36 -8.52 4.47 -8.66
C ALA A 36 -9.75 5.22 -9.20
N GLU A 37 -9.58 6.06 -10.22
CA GLU A 37 -10.69 6.76 -10.88
C GLU A 37 -11.62 5.78 -11.61
N TYR A 38 -11.05 4.73 -12.21
CA TYR A 38 -11.84 3.70 -12.86
C TYR A 38 -12.72 2.95 -11.86
N ILE A 39 -12.17 2.55 -10.71
CA ILE A 39 -12.91 1.88 -9.63
C ILE A 39 -13.98 2.83 -9.08
N ALA A 40 -13.65 4.09 -8.82
CA ALA A 40 -14.60 5.08 -8.34
C ALA A 40 -15.83 5.19 -9.24
N LYS A 41 -15.60 5.27 -10.54
CA LYS A 41 -16.66 5.38 -11.54
C LYS A 41 -17.46 4.08 -11.69
N LYS A 42 -16.77 2.93 -11.80
CA LYS A 42 -17.41 1.63 -12.02
C LYS A 42 -18.24 1.18 -10.84
N ASP A 43 -17.72 1.34 -9.64
CA ASP A 43 -18.34 0.80 -8.42
C ASP A 43 -19.09 1.87 -7.62
N SER A 44 -19.15 3.10 -8.11
CA SER A 44 -19.81 4.23 -7.44
C SER A 44 -19.33 4.40 -5.99
N CYS A 45 -18.02 4.28 -5.79
CA CYS A 45 -17.38 4.52 -4.50
C CYS A 45 -16.69 5.89 -4.45
N THR A 46 -16.45 6.40 -3.25
CA THR A 46 -15.62 7.59 -3.05
C THR A 46 -14.16 7.15 -2.99
N CYS A 47 -13.33 7.64 -3.90
CA CYS A 47 -11.88 7.41 -3.88
C CYS A 47 -11.16 8.65 -3.39
N ILE A 48 -10.38 8.48 -2.32
CA ILE A 48 -9.43 9.48 -1.84
C ILE A 48 -8.06 9.01 -2.31
N LYS A 49 -7.47 9.72 -3.26
CA LYS A 49 -6.19 9.37 -3.85
C LYS A 49 -5.09 10.31 -3.38
N GLU A 50 -4.20 9.80 -2.52
CA GLU A 50 -2.99 10.50 -2.09
C GLU A 50 -1.78 9.85 -2.76
N ALA A 51 -1.34 10.46 -3.88
CA ALA A 51 -0.29 9.91 -4.73
C ALA A 51 0.60 10.99 -5.33
N VAL A 52 1.92 10.87 -5.10
CA VAL A 52 2.93 11.80 -5.59
C VAL A 52 4.05 11.05 -6.32
N ASN A 53 4.42 11.53 -7.51
CA ASN A 53 5.45 10.90 -8.34
C ASN A 53 6.80 10.87 -7.64
N GLY A 54 7.53 9.76 -7.77
CA GLY A 54 8.90 9.63 -7.29
C GLY A 54 9.05 9.44 -5.78
N THR A 55 7.95 9.40 -5.02
CA THR A 55 8.00 9.25 -3.56
C THR A 55 8.15 7.82 -3.11
N THR A 56 8.68 7.62 -1.91
CA THR A 56 9.02 6.33 -1.31
C THR A 56 8.10 5.95 -0.16
N LEU A 57 8.08 4.65 0.17
CA LEU A 57 7.47 4.13 1.39
C LEU A 57 8.20 4.65 2.63
N ILE A 58 9.54 4.52 2.63
CA ILE A 58 10.38 4.92 3.76
C ILE A 58 10.25 6.40 4.05
N ASP A 59 10.30 6.75 5.33
CA ASP A 59 10.24 8.13 5.81
C ASP A 59 11.62 8.79 5.70
N ASN A 60 11.89 9.39 4.57
CA ASN A 60 13.18 10.01 4.24
C ASN A 60 13.13 11.55 4.20
N GLY A 61 12.05 12.16 4.68
CA GLY A 61 11.85 13.61 4.68
C GLY A 61 11.62 14.22 3.29
N GLU A 62 11.20 13.41 2.30
CA GLU A 62 10.98 13.81 0.91
C GLU A 62 9.53 13.56 0.44
N ASP A 63 8.55 14.00 1.21
CA ASP A 63 7.14 13.80 0.88
C ASP A 63 6.76 12.31 0.78
N SER A 64 7.30 11.51 1.71
CA SER A 64 7.11 10.06 1.77
C SER A 64 5.65 9.65 1.91
N TYR A 65 5.36 8.35 1.71
CA TYR A 65 4.01 7.82 1.95
C TYR A 65 3.58 8.05 3.40
N ILE A 66 4.49 7.85 4.35
CA ILE A 66 4.22 8.01 5.79
C ILE A 66 3.89 9.47 6.12
N GLU A 67 4.71 10.42 5.65
CA GLU A 67 4.46 11.85 5.87
C GLU A 67 3.09 12.26 5.31
N ARG A 68 2.80 11.92 4.05
CA ARG A 68 1.54 12.28 3.42
C ARG A 68 0.34 11.61 4.07
N MET A 69 0.49 10.37 4.52
CA MET A 69 -0.57 9.67 5.25
C MET A 69 -0.93 10.40 6.55
N ARG A 70 0.08 10.84 7.31
CA ARG A 70 -0.12 11.58 8.56
C ARG A 70 -0.65 13.00 8.36
N ASP A 71 -0.10 13.70 7.36
CA ASP A 71 -0.27 15.14 7.25
C ASP A 71 -1.42 15.55 6.33
N ARG A 72 -1.81 14.70 5.37
CA ARG A 72 -2.78 15.04 4.34
C ARG A 72 -4.07 14.23 4.38
N LEU A 73 -4.08 13.06 5.01
CA LEU A 73 -5.29 12.29 5.18
C LEU A 73 -5.98 12.68 6.48
N ASP A 74 -7.27 13.00 6.41
CA ASP A 74 -8.05 13.35 7.59
C ASP A 74 -8.25 12.12 8.50
N PRO A 75 -7.73 12.14 9.74
CA PRO A 75 -7.89 11.00 10.67
C PRO A 75 -9.35 10.77 11.08
N LYS A 76 -10.23 11.75 10.89
CA LYS A 76 -11.66 11.63 11.20
C LYS A 76 -12.49 11.16 10.00
N GLN A 77 -11.87 11.02 8.83
CA GLN A 77 -12.54 10.51 7.64
C GLN A 77 -12.99 9.06 7.86
N GLN A 78 -14.25 8.78 7.53
CA GLN A 78 -14.67 7.38 7.46
C GLN A 78 -13.99 6.71 6.26
N VAL A 79 -13.22 5.67 6.51
CA VAL A 79 -12.54 4.85 5.49
C VAL A 79 -13.03 3.42 5.61
N ASP A 80 -13.48 2.85 4.51
CA ASP A 80 -13.95 1.46 4.45
C ASP A 80 -12.87 0.50 3.95
N LEU A 81 -11.86 1.01 3.24
CA LEU A 81 -10.73 0.24 2.72
C LEU A 81 -9.54 1.16 2.47
N PHE A 82 -8.38 0.77 2.93
CA PHE A 82 -7.11 1.45 2.68
C PHE A 82 -6.23 0.61 1.76
N ILE A 83 -5.82 1.15 0.62
CA ILE A 83 -4.99 0.46 -0.38
C ILE A 83 -3.68 1.23 -0.56
N CYS A 84 -2.56 0.53 -0.41
CA CYS A 84 -1.23 1.09 -0.54
C CYS A 84 -0.44 0.43 -1.67
N GLN A 85 0.29 1.21 -2.43
CA GLN A 85 1.23 0.73 -3.43
C GLN A 85 2.51 0.25 -2.77
N LEU A 86 3.02 -0.95 -3.14
CA LEU A 86 4.41 -1.29 -2.88
C LEU A 86 5.28 -0.47 -3.83
N SER A 87 6.06 0.45 -3.29
CA SER A 87 6.75 1.47 -4.09
C SER A 87 7.90 0.91 -4.91
N THR A 88 7.92 1.18 -6.20
CA THR A 88 9.06 0.89 -7.07
C THR A 88 10.23 1.85 -6.84
N ASN A 89 9.97 3.05 -6.29
CA ASN A 89 11.00 4.03 -6.04
C ASN A 89 11.95 3.60 -4.94
N ASP A 90 11.46 2.89 -3.92
CA ASP A 90 12.30 2.30 -2.89
C ASP A 90 13.29 1.30 -3.47
N ALA A 91 12.84 0.44 -4.38
CA ALA A 91 13.71 -0.50 -5.09
C ALA A 91 14.76 0.22 -5.96
N THR A 92 14.34 1.26 -6.69
CA THR A 92 15.22 2.04 -7.57
C THR A 92 16.30 2.81 -6.79
N ARG A 93 15.92 3.32 -5.62
CA ARG A 93 16.83 4.06 -4.73
C ARG A 93 17.64 3.15 -3.81
N ASN A 94 17.44 1.83 -3.88
CA ASN A 94 18.05 0.85 -2.98
C ASN A 94 17.80 1.17 -1.50
N SER A 95 16.57 1.57 -1.17
CA SER A 95 16.15 1.79 0.21
C SER A 95 16.45 0.56 1.08
N PRO A 96 16.89 0.72 2.33
CA PRO A 96 17.15 -0.41 3.21
C PRO A 96 15.91 -1.28 3.37
N LEU A 97 16.05 -2.60 3.17
CA LEU A 97 14.90 -3.52 3.35
C LEU A 97 14.43 -3.55 4.80
N GLY A 98 15.37 -3.60 5.74
CA GLY A 98 15.09 -3.76 7.15
C GLY A 98 14.58 -5.16 7.50
N GLU A 99 14.12 -5.31 8.73
CA GLU A 99 13.58 -6.54 9.27
C GLU A 99 12.11 -6.38 9.64
N ILE A 100 11.35 -7.47 9.61
CA ILE A 100 9.97 -7.50 10.08
C ILE A 100 10.00 -7.50 11.61
N SER A 101 9.32 -6.56 12.24
CA SER A 101 9.28 -6.44 13.69
C SER A 101 8.55 -7.62 14.35
N GLU A 102 8.95 -8.00 15.54
CA GLU A 102 8.18 -8.92 16.39
C GLU A 102 6.97 -8.21 17.04
N SER A 103 7.05 -6.91 17.21
CA SER A 103 5.98 -6.08 17.79
C SER A 103 4.91 -5.69 16.75
N ARG A 104 3.78 -5.21 17.26
CA ARG A 104 2.73 -4.53 16.48
C ARG A 104 2.54 -3.08 16.91
N ASP A 105 3.35 -2.60 17.84
CA ASP A 105 3.25 -1.25 18.36
C ASP A 105 3.84 -0.25 17.36
N LEU A 106 3.11 0.82 17.09
CA LEU A 106 3.46 1.83 16.07
C LEU A 106 4.87 2.42 16.28
N GLU A 107 5.24 2.65 17.55
CA GLU A 107 6.53 3.22 17.96
C GLU A 107 7.72 2.26 17.74
N SER A 108 7.46 0.97 17.46
CA SER A 108 8.50 -0.04 17.33
C SER A 108 9.05 -0.19 15.91
N PHE A 109 8.45 0.47 14.93
CA PHE A 109 8.83 0.29 13.53
C PHE A 109 9.92 1.28 13.10
N ASP A 110 10.97 0.73 12.48
CA ASP A 110 12.00 1.55 11.83
C ASP A 110 11.49 2.04 10.47
N VAL A 111 10.90 3.23 10.47
CA VAL A 111 10.27 3.84 9.29
C VAL A 111 11.26 4.26 8.20
N GLU A 112 12.57 4.23 8.47
CA GLU A 112 13.61 4.45 7.47
C GLU A 112 13.95 3.17 6.68
N THR A 113 13.27 2.05 6.98
CA THR A 113 13.37 0.80 6.24
C THR A 113 12.05 0.42 5.58
N VAL A 114 12.11 -0.38 4.51
CA VAL A 114 10.92 -0.80 3.76
C VAL A 114 9.98 -1.63 4.62
N CYS A 115 10.49 -2.63 5.36
CA CYS A 115 9.68 -3.46 6.25
C CYS A 115 9.01 -2.62 7.33
N GLY A 116 9.78 -1.76 8.01
CA GLY A 116 9.24 -0.90 9.05
C GLY A 116 8.22 0.10 8.53
N ALA A 117 8.45 0.69 7.35
CA ALA A 117 7.49 1.60 6.71
C ALA A 117 6.17 0.90 6.34
N ILE A 118 6.24 -0.32 5.79
CA ILE A 118 5.04 -1.12 5.47
C ILE A 118 4.24 -1.41 6.75
N GLU A 119 4.91 -1.89 7.80
CA GLU A 119 4.26 -2.22 9.07
C GLU A 119 3.68 -0.98 9.77
N TYR A 120 4.39 0.15 9.73
CA TYR A 120 3.90 1.43 10.23
C TYR A 120 2.62 1.87 9.52
N ILE A 121 2.60 1.83 8.19
CA ILE A 121 1.42 2.19 7.40
C ILE A 121 0.22 1.30 7.75
N ILE A 122 0.45 0.00 7.89
CA ILE A 122 -0.62 -0.95 8.26
C ILE A 122 -1.17 -0.64 9.65
N ALA A 123 -0.28 -0.50 10.64
CA ALA A 123 -0.67 -0.22 12.03
C ALA A 123 -1.43 1.10 12.13
N TYR A 124 -0.87 2.17 11.56
CA TYR A 124 -1.47 3.50 11.56
C TYR A 124 -2.87 3.49 10.92
N ALA A 125 -3.02 2.88 9.75
CA ALA A 125 -4.31 2.82 9.07
C ALA A 125 -5.35 2.02 9.86
N LYS A 126 -4.96 0.91 10.48
CA LYS A 126 -5.83 0.10 11.33
C LYS A 126 -6.24 0.83 12.62
N GLU A 127 -5.32 1.53 13.25
CA GLU A 127 -5.58 2.28 14.49
C GLU A 127 -6.42 3.54 14.25
N THR A 128 -6.13 4.27 13.16
CA THR A 128 -6.79 5.54 12.86
C THR A 128 -8.17 5.35 12.26
N TRP A 129 -8.31 4.49 11.25
CA TRP A 129 -9.54 4.35 10.49
C TRP A 129 -10.29 3.05 10.74
N HIS A 130 -9.74 2.12 11.51
CA HIS A 130 -10.35 0.82 11.84
C HIS A 130 -10.86 0.06 10.61
N CYS A 131 -10.15 0.17 9.50
CA CYS A 131 -10.52 -0.40 8.21
C CYS A 131 -9.58 -1.55 7.79
N PRO A 132 -10.03 -2.41 6.87
CA PRO A 132 -9.15 -3.33 6.17
C PRO A 132 -8.05 -2.60 5.42
N VAL A 133 -6.86 -3.19 5.39
CA VAL A 133 -5.70 -2.68 4.66
C VAL A 133 -5.31 -3.67 3.57
N MET A 134 -4.99 -3.17 2.41
CA MET A 134 -4.45 -3.94 1.30
C MET A 134 -3.21 -3.26 0.73
N PHE A 135 -2.29 -4.08 0.21
CA PHE A 135 -1.20 -3.61 -0.64
C PHE A 135 -1.39 -4.17 -2.05
N TYR A 136 -0.78 -3.51 -3.04
CA TYR A 136 -0.63 -4.09 -4.36
C TYR A 136 0.80 -3.97 -4.84
N THR A 137 1.26 -4.98 -5.58
CA THR A 137 2.56 -5.02 -6.23
C THR A 137 2.46 -4.55 -7.68
N ASN A 138 3.58 -4.21 -8.29
CA ASN A 138 3.65 -4.01 -9.73
C ASN A 138 3.78 -5.36 -10.45
N PRO A 139 3.41 -5.45 -11.74
CA PRO A 139 3.78 -6.58 -12.58
C PRO A 139 5.28 -6.82 -12.58
N GLN A 140 5.70 -8.03 -12.86
CA GLN A 140 7.11 -8.42 -12.81
C GLN A 140 7.97 -7.62 -13.79
N TYR A 141 9.11 -7.15 -13.30
CA TYR A 141 10.17 -6.51 -14.09
C TYR A 141 11.55 -6.86 -13.51
N ASP A 142 12.61 -6.61 -14.24
CA ASP A 142 13.98 -6.96 -13.80
C ASP A 142 14.43 -6.05 -12.64
N SER A 143 14.16 -6.48 -11.42
CA SER A 143 14.57 -5.79 -10.19
C SER A 143 14.70 -6.75 -9.02
N LYS A 144 15.94 -7.10 -8.68
CA LYS A 144 16.23 -7.90 -7.49
C LYS A 144 15.79 -7.21 -6.17
N PRO A 145 16.01 -5.89 -5.99
CA PRO A 145 15.51 -5.21 -4.80
C PRO A 145 13.99 -5.30 -4.66
N TYR A 146 13.24 -5.09 -5.75
CA TYR A 146 11.79 -5.16 -5.70
C TYR A 146 11.28 -6.57 -5.39
N ALA A 147 11.91 -7.61 -5.96
CA ALA A 147 11.58 -9.00 -5.64
C ALA A 147 11.70 -9.29 -4.13
N LYS A 148 12.77 -8.79 -3.47
CA LYS A 148 12.94 -8.92 -2.02
C LYS A 148 11.86 -8.15 -1.23
N MET A 149 11.45 -7.00 -1.71
CA MET A 149 10.35 -6.24 -1.10
C MET A 149 9.02 -6.99 -1.20
N VAL A 150 8.75 -7.65 -2.33
CA VAL A 150 7.55 -8.50 -2.49
C VAL A 150 7.58 -9.68 -1.53
N GLU A 151 8.71 -10.38 -1.41
CA GLU A 151 8.86 -11.48 -0.44
C GLU A 151 8.61 -11.01 1.01
N ALA A 152 9.14 -9.85 1.38
CA ALA A 152 8.92 -9.26 2.69
C ALA A 152 7.44 -8.89 2.90
N LEU A 153 6.79 -8.27 1.90
CA LEU A 153 5.37 -7.93 1.96
C LEU A 153 4.48 -9.16 2.19
N LEU A 154 4.77 -10.29 1.52
CA LEU A 154 4.00 -11.52 1.70
C LEU A 154 4.15 -12.11 3.11
N LYS A 155 5.33 -12.00 3.73
CA LYS A 155 5.52 -12.36 5.15
C LYS A 155 4.78 -11.42 6.10
N ILE A 156 4.82 -10.12 5.81
CA ILE A 156 4.07 -9.10 6.57
C ILE A 156 2.56 -9.34 6.43
N GLN A 157 2.09 -9.75 5.26
CA GLN A 157 0.70 -10.13 5.03
C GLN A 157 0.24 -11.23 6.00
N GLU A 158 1.06 -12.26 6.21
CA GLU A 158 0.74 -13.34 7.14
C GLU A 158 0.65 -12.84 8.59
N LYS A 159 1.59 -11.99 9.00
CA LYS A 159 1.61 -11.40 10.34
C LYS A 159 0.38 -10.53 10.61
N TRP A 160 0.06 -9.64 9.67
CA TRP A 160 -0.95 -8.59 9.86
C TRP A 160 -2.35 -8.97 9.37
N GLN A 161 -2.48 -10.11 8.68
CA GLN A 161 -3.74 -10.56 8.06
C GLN A 161 -4.35 -9.47 7.15
N ILE A 162 -3.52 -8.87 6.32
CA ILE A 162 -3.93 -7.87 5.32
C ILE A 162 -4.17 -8.52 3.96
N GLY A 163 -4.83 -7.77 3.05
CA GLY A 163 -4.94 -8.16 1.64
C GLY A 163 -3.67 -7.81 0.86
N VAL A 164 -3.32 -8.63 -0.12
CA VAL A 164 -2.32 -8.30 -1.14
C VAL A 164 -2.86 -8.64 -2.52
N ILE A 165 -2.84 -7.66 -3.43
CA ILE A 165 -3.07 -7.87 -4.86
C ILE A 165 -1.68 -8.09 -5.47
N ASP A 166 -1.33 -9.34 -5.66
CA ASP A 166 0.01 -9.75 -6.09
C ASP A 166 0.11 -9.85 -7.61
N PHE A 167 0.34 -8.72 -8.27
CA PHE A 167 0.62 -8.68 -9.71
C PHE A 167 2.04 -9.15 -10.05
N TRP A 168 2.95 -9.18 -9.07
CA TRP A 168 4.33 -9.61 -9.30
C TRP A 168 4.44 -11.09 -9.64
N ASN A 169 3.64 -11.93 -8.96
CA ASN A 169 3.63 -13.37 -9.17
C ASN A 169 2.46 -13.84 -10.06
N ASP A 170 1.70 -12.92 -10.66
CA ASP A 170 0.61 -13.27 -11.57
C ASP A 170 1.15 -13.56 -12.97
N GLU A 171 1.12 -14.83 -13.38
CA GLU A 171 1.60 -15.30 -14.68
C GLU A 171 0.68 -14.88 -15.85
N GLN A 172 -0.46 -14.23 -15.58
CA GLN A 172 -1.45 -13.84 -16.60
C GLN A 172 -1.33 -12.38 -17.02
N ILE A 173 -0.39 -11.63 -16.42
CA ILE A 173 -0.17 -10.20 -16.69
C ILE A 173 1.13 -9.94 -17.47
#